data_22120a92c970f06adebb5b5508b00ec0
#
_entry.id   22120a92c970f06adebb5b5508b00ec0
#
_cell.length_a   1.000
_cell.length_b   1.000
_cell.length_c   1.000
_cell.angle_alpha   90.00
_cell.angle_beta   90.00
_cell.angle_gamma   90.00
#
_symmetry.space_group_name_H-M   'P 1'
#
loop_
_entity.id
_entity.type
_entity.pdbx_description
1 polymer ?
#
loop_
_entity_poly.entity_id
_entity_poly.type
_entity_poly.pdbx_seq_one_letter_code
_entity_poly.pdbx_strand_id
1 'polypeptide(L)'
;MRELTAREPLATLPGMPEDASAAALTEQPPLPYRVVLRALIRCAASTMRLLWQRRMHLPARHVGTRLRFADGTAARVYRETAIDRGATRDPCVLVVEFRLRAVRGRGHAAFRWESMLNTPLFGGFPGLVSKMWLADDERGRYRGLYEWDGPERAEAYARALWRVLALVSVPGSIHYIVLPGLRRDELMERPQVLPGTGPAAAAWWRPVAIS
;
A
#
# COMPACT_ATOMS: atom_id res chain seq x y z
N MET A 1 -36.18 -40.25 -3.08
CA MET A 1 -36.30 -39.59 -1.77
C MET A 1 -35.01 -39.88 -1.04
N ARG A 2 -34.03 -39.00 -1.09
CA ARG A 2 -32.80 -38.98 -0.29
C ARG A 2 -32.52 -37.56 0.05
N GLU A 3 -32.43 -37.32 1.37
CA GLU A 3 -32.32 -36.04 2.02
C GLU A 3 -31.00 -35.31 1.68
N LEU A 4 -31.12 -34.01 1.43
CA LEU A 4 -29.99 -33.07 1.40
C LEU A 4 -29.46 -32.88 2.83
N THR A 5 -28.26 -33.34 3.05
CA THR A 5 -27.49 -33.04 4.26
C THR A 5 -27.11 -31.56 4.28
N ALA A 6 -27.55 -30.88 5.30
CA ALA A 6 -27.20 -29.48 5.59
C ALA A 6 -25.67 -29.31 5.73
N ARG A 7 -25.11 -28.33 5.03
CA ARG A 7 -23.74 -27.86 5.24
C ARG A 7 -23.69 -27.09 6.56
N GLU A 8 -22.83 -27.53 7.45
CA GLU A 8 -22.48 -26.79 8.67
C GLU A 8 -21.90 -25.41 8.31
N PRO A 9 -22.23 -24.35 9.07
CA PRO A 9 -21.62 -23.04 8.89
C PRO A 9 -20.15 -23.09 9.35
N LEU A 10 -19.24 -22.59 8.51
CA LEU A 10 -17.83 -22.39 8.82
C LEU A 10 -17.70 -21.58 10.12
N ALA A 11 -16.97 -22.13 11.08
CA ALA A 11 -16.69 -21.50 12.36
C ALA A 11 -16.04 -20.12 12.16
N THR A 12 -16.69 -19.09 12.67
CA THR A 12 -16.22 -17.72 12.77
C THR A 12 -15.05 -17.67 13.75
N LEU A 13 -13.87 -17.30 13.28
CA LEU A 13 -12.71 -17.03 14.14
C LEU A 13 -13.02 -15.82 15.05
N PRO A 14 -12.78 -15.90 16.35
CA PRO A 14 -13.08 -14.81 17.28
C PRO A 14 -12.06 -13.68 17.10
N GLY A 15 -12.57 -12.48 16.78
CA GLY A 15 -11.81 -11.24 16.92
C GLY A 15 -11.72 -10.29 15.72
N MET A 16 -12.36 -10.58 14.58
CA MET A 16 -12.45 -9.59 13.50
C MET A 16 -13.86 -8.96 13.46
N PRO A 17 -13.98 -7.63 13.51
CA PRO A 17 -15.25 -6.98 13.28
C PRO A 17 -15.70 -7.21 11.84
N GLU A 18 -16.92 -7.67 11.64
CA GLU A 18 -17.57 -7.86 10.31
C GLU A 18 -17.61 -6.57 9.48
N ASP A 19 -17.52 -5.41 10.13
CA ASP A 19 -17.53 -4.09 9.49
C ASP A 19 -16.21 -3.68 8.80
N ALA A 20 -15.09 -4.34 9.07
CA ALA A 20 -13.79 -3.99 8.50
C ALA A 20 -13.74 -4.17 6.97
N SER A 21 -14.55 -5.08 6.42
CA SER A 21 -14.62 -5.34 4.98
C SER A 21 -15.40 -4.26 4.21
N ALA A 22 -16.40 -3.65 4.83
CA ALA A 22 -17.23 -2.63 4.19
C ALA A 22 -16.59 -1.23 4.20
N ALA A 23 -15.80 -0.90 5.24
CA ALA A 23 -15.10 0.39 5.35
C ALA A 23 -13.90 0.52 4.39
N ALA A 24 -13.38 -0.59 3.91
CA ALA A 24 -12.15 -0.65 3.11
C ALA A 24 -12.30 -0.22 1.65
N LEU A 25 -13.50 -0.01 1.12
CA LEU A 25 -13.75 0.07 -0.34
C LEU A 25 -14.15 1.44 -0.86
N THR A 26 -14.24 2.49 -0.03
CA THR A 26 -14.68 3.80 -0.51
C THR A 26 -13.47 4.69 -0.77
N GLU A 27 -13.06 4.80 -2.03
CA GLU A 27 -12.06 5.76 -2.47
C GLU A 27 -12.59 7.17 -2.21
N GLN A 28 -11.99 7.88 -1.28
CA GLN A 28 -12.32 9.26 -0.95
C GLN A 28 -11.70 10.21 -1.98
N PRO A 29 -12.35 11.34 -2.30
CA PRO A 29 -11.82 12.31 -3.23
C PRO A 29 -10.47 12.87 -2.74
N PRO A 30 -9.55 13.23 -3.67
CA PRO A 30 -8.24 13.77 -3.32
C PRO A 30 -8.37 15.11 -2.57
N LEU A 31 -7.43 15.36 -1.64
CA LEU A 31 -7.41 16.58 -0.83
C LEU A 31 -7.20 17.85 -1.68
N PRO A 32 -7.67 19.04 -1.22
CA PRO A 32 -7.37 20.31 -1.88
C PRO A 32 -5.87 20.59 -1.98
N TYR A 33 -5.40 21.21 -3.07
CA TYR A 33 -3.98 21.45 -3.33
C TYR A 33 -3.25 22.19 -2.20
N ARG A 34 -3.88 23.19 -1.59
CA ARG A 34 -3.28 23.96 -0.47
C ARG A 34 -3.01 23.07 0.74
N VAL A 35 -3.89 22.11 1.02
CA VAL A 35 -3.73 21.15 2.11
C VAL A 35 -2.58 20.19 1.78
N VAL A 36 -2.55 19.68 0.54
CA VAL A 36 -1.48 18.78 0.06
C VAL A 36 -0.12 19.48 0.13
N LEU A 37 0.00 20.72 -0.36
CA LEU A 37 1.27 21.46 -0.34
C LEU A 37 1.80 21.62 1.10
N ARG A 38 0.93 22.03 2.03
CA ARG A 38 1.30 22.14 3.45
C ARG A 38 1.72 20.80 4.04
N ALA A 39 1.03 19.72 3.71
CA ALA A 39 1.38 18.37 4.15
C ALA A 39 2.74 17.93 3.61
N LEU A 40 3.04 18.20 2.34
CA LEU A 40 4.33 17.89 1.71
C LEU A 40 5.49 18.68 2.35
N ILE A 41 5.32 19.98 2.61
CA ILE A 41 6.34 20.80 3.29
C ILE A 41 6.63 20.24 4.68
N ARG A 42 5.59 19.94 5.47
CA ARG A 42 5.76 19.33 6.80
C ARG A 42 6.40 17.95 6.71
N CYS A 43 6.03 17.18 5.71
CA CYS A 43 6.61 15.86 5.46
C CYS A 43 8.10 15.98 5.15
N ALA A 44 8.51 16.88 4.25
CA ALA A 44 9.91 17.08 3.92
C ALA A 44 10.74 17.48 5.17
N ALA A 45 10.26 18.43 5.96
CA ALA A 45 10.91 18.82 7.22
C ALA A 45 11.01 17.63 8.22
N SER A 46 9.94 16.86 8.35
CA SER A 46 9.93 15.66 9.21
C SER A 46 10.89 14.58 8.69
N THR A 47 10.96 14.38 7.36
CA THR A 47 11.90 13.43 6.76
C THR A 47 13.34 13.82 7.03
N MET A 48 13.69 15.11 6.87
CA MET A 48 15.04 15.60 7.16
C MET A 48 15.40 15.35 8.62
N ARG A 49 14.46 15.60 9.54
CA ARG A 49 14.66 15.30 10.97
C ARG A 49 14.88 13.79 11.22
N LEU A 50 14.09 12.91 10.59
CA LEU A 50 14.23 11.46 10.73
C LEU A 50 15.56 10.96 10.18
N LEU A 51 16.04 11.53 9.07
CA LEU A 51 17.34 11.21 8.49
C LEU A 51 18.48 11.67 9.44
N TRP A 52 18.39 12.89 9.95
CA TRP A 52 19.38 13.41 10.91
C TRP A 52 19.43 12.57 12.20
N GLN A 53 18.28 12.11 12.68
CA GLN A 53 18.15 11.21 13.83
C GLN A 53 18.50 9.76 13.52
N ARG A 54 18.86 9.43 12.27
CA ARG A 54 19.12 8.05 11.80
C ARG A 54 17.97 7.08 12.08
N ARG A 55 16.72 7.57 12.04
CA ARG A 55 15.50 6.78 12.28
C ARG A 55 14.83 6.30 11.00
N MET A 56 15.39 6.64 9.84
CA MET A 56 14.91 6.14 8.53
C MET A 56 15.94 5.18 7.96
N HIS A 57 15.50 3.99 7.60
CA HIS A 57 16.33 2.90 7.11
C HIS A 57 15.85 2.43 5.74
N LEU A 58 16.75 1.85 4.97
CA LEU A 58 16.48 1.20 3.70
C LEU A 58 16.82 -0.30 3.80
N PRO A 59 16.02 -1.10 4.54
CA PRO A 59 16.28 -2.52 4.66
C PRO A 59 16.16 -3.20 3.30
N ALA A 60 16.91 -4.27 3.12
CA ALA A 60 16.89 -5.08 1.90
C ALA A 60 16.19 -6.43 2.09
N ARG A 61 15.53 -6.67 3.23
CA ARG A 61 14.96 -7.97 3.60
C ARG A 61 14.03 -8.53 2.52
N HIS A 62 13.20 -7.69 1.93
CA HIS A 62 12.22 -8.10 0.92
C HIS A 62 12.59 -7.64 -0.50
N VAL A 63 13.72 -6.96 -0.67
CA VAL A 63 14.16 -6.51 -2.00
C VAL A 63 14.47 -7.73 -2.88
N GLY A 64 13.85 -7.77 -4.04
CA GLY A 64 13.93 -8.90 -4.96
C GLY A 64 12.75 -9.87 -4.88
N THR A 65 12.02 -9.89 -3.77
CA THR A 65 10.82 -10.72 -3.59
C THR A 65 9.76 -10.38 -4.64
N ARG A 66 9.14 -11.41 -5.19
CA ARG A 66 8.03 -11.27 -6.15
C ARG A 66 6.70 -11.57 -5.47
N LEU A 67 5.78 -10.62 -5.53
CA LEU A 67 4.43 -10.76 -5.03
C LEU A 67 3.50 -11.03 -6.20
N ARG A 68 2.70 -12.10 -6.12
CA ARG A 68 1.61 -12.39 -7.04
C ARG A 68 0.30 -11.91 -6.42
N PHE A 69 -0.50 -11.20 -7.20
CA PHE A 69 -1.78 -10.65 -6.78
C PHE A 69 -2.95 -11.50 -7.31
N ALA A 70 -4.11 -11.40 -6.65
CA ALA A 70 -5.29 -12.18 -7.01
C ALA A 70 -5.88 -11.82 -8.39
N ASP A 71 -5.53 -10.65 -8.95
CA ASP A 71 -5.86 -10.26 -10.32
C ASP A 71 -4.99 -10.93 -11.39
N GLY A 72 -4.11 -11.87 -10.97
CA GLY A 72 -3.21 -12.63 -11.83
C GLY A 72 -1.90 -11.93 -12.17
N THR A 73 -1.72 -10.68 -11.76
CA THR A 73 -0.47 -9.94 -12.00
C THR A 73 0.60 -10.26 -10.95
N ALA A 74 1.87 -9.95 -11.26
CA ALA A 74 2.96 -10.09 -10.32
C ALA A 74 3.90 -8.88 -10.40
N ALA A 75 4.36 -8.43 -9.23
CA ALA A 75 5.29 -7.31 -9.15
C ALA A 75 6.45 -7.64 -8.22
N ARG A 76 7.63 -7.05 -8.49
CA ARG A 76 8.84 -7.27 -7.72
C ARG A 76 9.11 -6.11 -6.79
N VAL A 77 9.43 -6.39 -5.54
CA VAL A 77 9.91 -5.38 -4.60
C VAL A 77 11.29 -4.90 -5.05
N TYR A 78 11.42 -3.63 -5.42
CA TYR A 78 12.71 -3.06 -5.81
C TYR A 78 13.33 -2.19 -4.71
N ARG A 79 12.55 -1.80 -3.71
CA ARG A 79 13.02 -1.01 -2.58
C ARG A 79 12.11 -1.18 -1.37
N GLU A 80 12.69 -1.06 -0.19
CA GLU A 80 12.00 -0.99 1.07
C GLU A 80 12.46 0.23 1.87
N THR A 81 11.56 0.85 2.60
CA THR A 81 11.83 1.96 3.52
C THR A 81 11.17 1.63 4.84
N ALA A 82 11.88 1.79 5.94
CA ALA A 82 11.37 1.60 7.29
C ALA A 82 11.71 2.81 8.16
N ILE A 83 10.84 3.11 9.13
CA ILE A 83 10.98 4.25 10.04
C ILE A 83 10.82 3.76 11.47
N ASP A 84 11.81 4.04 12.31
CA ASP A 84 11.76 3.74 13.74
C ASP A 84 10.84 4.73 14.45
N ARG A 85 9.61 4.29 14.72
CA ARG A 85 8.61 5.09 15.45
C ARG A 85 8.19 4.48 16.79
N GLY A 86 8.80 3.37 17.19
CA GLY A 86 8.38 2.58 18.35
C GLY A 86 7.22 1.63 18.01
N ALA A 87 6.51 1.16 19.03
CA ALA A 87 5.42 0.21 18.84
C ALA A 87 4.23 0.85 18.11
N THR A 88 3.75 0.18 17.06
CA THR A 88 2.53 0.53 16.34
C THR A 88 1.33 0.14 17.19
N ARG A 89 0.44 1.10 17.47
CA ARG A 89 -0.74 0.90 18.34
C ARG A 89 -1.98 0.50 17.56
N ASP A 90 -2.14 1.08 16.37
CA ASP A 90 -3.30 0.88 15.50
C ASP A 90 -2.79 0.53 14.08
N PRO A 91 -2.29 -0.71 13.88
CA PRO A 91 -1.69 -1.10 12.62
C PRO A 91 -2.72 -1.14 11.51
N CYS A 92 -2.32 -0.68 10.33
CA CYS A 92 -3.06 -0.90 9.10
C CYS A 92 -2.13 -1.03 7.91
N VAL A 93 -2.58 -1.74 6.89
CA VAL A 93 -1.92 -1.84 5.61
C VAL A 93 -2.61 -0.92 4.62
N LEU A 94 -1.83 -0.09 3.92
CA LEU A 94 -2.29 0.69 2.78
C LEU A 94 -1.66 0.11 1.52
N VAL A 95 -2.49 -0.20 0.52
CA VAL A 95 -2.03 -0.55 -0.83
C VAL A 95 -2.44 0.55 -1.79
N VAL A 96 -1.48 1.03 -2.58
CA VAL A 96 -1.73 2.02 -3.64
C VAL A 96 -1.28 1.44 -4.96
N GLU A 97 -2.09 1.60 -6.00
CA GLU A 97 -1.77 1.22 -7.39
C GLU A 97 -1.89 2.44 -8.30
N PHE A 98 -1.02 2.52 -9.30
CA PHE A 98 -1.11 3.54 -10.35
C PHE A 98 -0.34 3.10 -11.60
N ARG A 99 -0.70 3.69 -12.75
CA ARG A 99 0.00 3.51 -14.02
C ARG A 99 0.58 4.83 -14.52
N LEU A 100 1.87 4.85 -14.83
CA LEU A 100 2.53 6.05 -15.32
C LEU A 100 2.10 6.41 -16.75
N ARG A 101 1.99 7.71 -17.01
CA ARG A 101 1.73 8.25 -18.35
C ARG A 101 3.04 8.31 -19.12
N ALA A 102 2.99 7.90 -20.39
CA ALA A 102 4.11 8.03 -21.36
C ALA A 102 5.43 7.32 -20.94
N VAL A 103 5.42 6.44 -19.93
CA VAL A 103 6.59 5.65 -19.54
C VAL A 103 6.51 4.28 -20.20
N ARG A 104 7.54 3.91 -20.97
CA ARG A 104 7.66 2.61 -21.65
C ARG A 104 9.11 2.14 -21.65
N GLY A 105 9.32 0.82 -21.64
CA GLY A 105 10.63 0.22 -21.76
C GLY A 105 11.65 0.77 -20.73
N ARG A 106 12.77 1.32 -21.19
CA ARG A 106 13.83 1.87 -20.31
C ARG A 106 13.38 3.03 -19.43
N GLY A 107 12.27 3.72 -19.77
CA GLY A 107 11.69 4.78 -18.94
C GLY A 107 11.23 4.27 -17.55
N HIS A 108 10.82 3.01 -17.43
CA HIS A 108 10.49 2.41 -16.13
C HIS A 108 11.71 2.32 -15.20
N ALA A 109 12.90 2.05 -15.74
CA ALA A 109 14.14 2.06 -14.95
C ALA A 109 14.49 3.50 -14.49
N ALA A 110 14.35 4.49 -15.36
CA ALA A 110 14.56 5.90 -15.02
C ALA A 110 13.60 6.35 -13.92
N PHE A 111 12.31 6.01 -14.00
CA PHE A 111 11.32 6.33 -12.97
C PHE A 111 11.68 5.67 -11.62
N ARG A 112 12.12 4.41 -11.61
CA ARG A 112 12.54 3.75 -10.36
C ARG A 112 13.73 4.48 -9.73
N TRP A 113 14.66 4.99 -10.53
CA TRP A 113 15.77 5.77 -10.03
C TRP A 113 15.32 7.14 -9.50
N GLU A 114 14.47 7.85 -10.26
CA GLU A 114 13.87 9.12 -9.83
C GLU A 114 13.01 8.97 -8.56
N SER A 115 12.32 7.85 -8.41
CA SER A 115 11.52 7.56 -7.21
C SER A 115 12.37 7.49 -5.93
N MET A 116 13.70 7.30 -6.05
CA MET A 116 14.61 7.37 -4.91
C MET A 116 14.72 8.80 -4.36
N LEU A 117 14.65 9.80 -5.24
CA LEU A 117 14.65 11.22 -4.86
C LEU A 117 13.33 11.64 -4.19
N ASN A 118 12.25 10.90 -4.44
CA ASN A 118 10.93 11.18 -3.85
C ASN A 118 10.78 10.66 -2.40
N THR A 119 11.73 9.87 -1.88
CA THR A 119 11.69 9.38 -0.50
C THR A 119 11.57 10.52 0.53
N PRO A 120 12.32 11.63 0.42
CA PRO A 120 12.19 12.77 1.31
C PRO A 120 10.79 13.38 1.32
N LEU A 121 10.06 13.31 0.21
CA LEU A 121 8.73 13.89 0.09
C LEU A 121 7.64 13.03 0.75
N PHE A 122 7.89 11.75 1.03
CA PHE A 122 6.85 10.84 1.52
C PHE A 122 7.19 10.11 2.81
N GLY A 123 8.46 10.04 3.21
CA GLY A 123 8.89 9.29 4.40
C GLY A 123 8.49 9.95 5.72
N GLY A 124 8.35 11.27 5.75
CA GLY A 124 8.07 12.05 6.95
C GLY A 124 6.60 12.15 7.36
N PHE A 125 5.67 11.55 6.62
CA PHE A 125 4.27 11.58 7.01
C PHE A 125 4.05 10.92 8.38
N PRO A 126 3.22 11.53 9.27
CA PRO A 126 2.91 10.97 10.58
C PRO A 126 2.23 9.61 10.45
N GLY A 127 2.71 8.63 11.21
CA GLY A 127 2.13 7.28 11.23
C GLY A 127 2.74 6.30 10.23
N LEU A 128 3.53 6.73 9.24
CA LEU A 128 4.21 5.79 8.34
C LEU A 128 5.24 4.96 9.12
N VAL A 129 5.08 3.65 9.10
CA VAL A 129 5.99 2.67 9.72
C VAL A 129 6.95 2.12 8.67
N SER A 130 6.42 1.64 7.56
CA SER A 130 7.24 1.09 6.49
C SER A 130 6.55 1.14 5.13
N LYS A 131 7.34 1.02 4.06
CA LYS A 131 6.86 0.99 2.69
C LYS A 131 7.69 0.04 1.85
N MET A 132 7.05 -0.83 1.11
CA MET A 132 7.62 -1.57 -0.01
C MET A 132 7.23 -0.91 -1.32
N TRP A 133 8.21 -0.75 -2.19
CA TRP A 133 8.05 -0.22 -3.53
C TRP A 133 8.08 -1.37 -4.52
N LEU A 134 6.98 -1.59 -5.21
CA LEU A 134 6.85 -2.64 -6.20
C LEU A 134 7.00 -2.07 -7.60
N ALA A 135 7.83 -2.72 -8.39
CA ALA A 135 8.05 -2.36 -9.79
C ALA A 135 6.76 -2.59 -10.61
N ASP A 136 6.76 -2.03 -11.83
CA ASP A 136 5.70 -2.24 -12.79
C ASP A 136 5.46 -3.74 -13.06
N ASP A 137 4.19 -4.11 -13.04
CA ASP A 137 3.72 -5.44 -13.41
C ASP A 137 3.61 -5.60 -14.94
N GLU A 138 3.13 -6.74 -15.40
CA GLU A 138 2.93 -7.06 -16.82
C GLU A 138 1.97 -6.09 -17.53
N ARG A 139 1.17 -5.34 -16.76
CA ARG A 139 0.22 -4.31 -17.25
C ARG A 139 0.76 -2.89 -17.07
N GLY A 140 2.03 -2.73 -16.67
CA GLY A 140 2.69 -1.44 -16.45
C GLY A 140 2.19 -0.68 -15.22
N ARG A 141 1.62 -1.40 -14.22
CA ARG A 141 1.12 -0.81 -12.98
C ARG A 141 2.15 -0.92 -11.87
N TYR A 142 2.39 0.18 -11.20
CA TYR A 142 3.20 0.25 -10.00
C TYR A 142 2.33 0.08 -8.77
N ARG A 143 2.88 -0.56 -7.72
CA ARG A 143 2.22 -0.66 -6.43
C ARG A 143 3.12 -0.22 -5.30
N GLY A 144 2.51 0.31 -4.25
CA GLY A 144 3.14 0.53 -2.95
C GLY A 144 2.38 -0.24 -1.90
N LEU A 145 3.10 -1.01 -1.08
CA LEU A 145 2.56 -1.71 0.08
C LEU A 145 3.14 -1.07 1.33
N TYR A 146 2.30 -0.49 2.16
CA TYR A 146 2.70 0.32 3.30
C TYR A 146 2.16 -0.26 4.60
N GLU A 147 2.89 -0.08 5.68
CA GLU A 147 2.38 -0.22 7.04
C GLU A 147 2.27 1.15 7.68
N TRP A 148 1.14 1.39 8.35
CA TRP A 148 0.83 2.64 9.04
C TRP A 148 0.38 2.38 10.46
N ASP A 149 0.56 3.39 11.31
CA ASP A 149 -0.04 3.51 12.64
C ASP A 149 -1.20 4.51 12.56
N GLY A 150 -2.41 3.99 12.36
CA GLY A 150 -3.67 4.70 12.21
C GLY A 150 -4.21 4.71 10.77
N PRO A 151 -5.38 4.07 10.53
CA PRO A 151 -6.01 3.99 9.22
C PRO A 151 -6.40 5.37 8.65
N GLU A 152 -6.83 6.30 9.49
CA GLU A 152 -7.14 7.68 9.08
C GLU A 152 -5.92 8.42 8.54
N ARG A 153 -4.72 8.17 9.14
CA ARG A 153 -3.46 8.76 8.68
C ARG A 153 -3.04 8.16 7.34
N ALA A 154 -3.23 6.85 7.17
CA ALA A 154 -2.99 6.15 5.91
C ALA A 154 -3.88 6.70 4.80
N GLU A 155 -5.16 6.89 5.08
CA GLU A 155 -6.12 7.47 4.13
C GLU A 155 -5.78 8.93 3.78
N ALA A 156 -5.49 9.76 4.77
CA ALA A 156 -5.09 11.15 4.54
C ALA A 156 -3.84 11.25 3.65
N TYR A 157 -2.88 10.33 3.87
CA TYR A 157 -1.71 10.19 3.00
C TYR A 157 -2.10 9.76 1.58
N ALA A 158 -2.93 8.73 1.41
CA ALA A 158 -3.34 8.25 0.09
C ALA A 158 -4.03 9.36 -0.72
N ARG A 159 -4.91 10.15 -0.09
CA ARG A 159 -5.59 11.31 -0.70
C ARG A 159 -4.64 12.45 -1.05
N ALA A 160 -3.59 12.67 -0.25
CA ALA A 160 -2.54 13.64 -0.57
C ALA A 160 -1.67 13.15 -1.72
N LEU A 161 -1.24 11.88 -1.67
CA LEU A 161 -0.43 11.23 -2.70
C LEU A 161 -1.15 11.22 -4.06
N TRP A 162 -2.46 11.02 -4.07
CA TRP A 162 -3.28 11.04 -5.29
C TRP A 162 -3.05 12.29 -6.12
N ARG A 163 -3.01 13.48 -5.49
CA ARG A 163 -2.77 14.75 -6.21
C ARG A 163 -1.41 14.79 -6.89
N VAL A 164 -0.39 14.23 -6.23
CA VAL A 164 0.96 14.17 -6.78
C VAL A 164 1.02 13.14 -7.91
N LEU A 165 0.49 11.96 -7.69
CA LEU A 165 0.45 10.91 -8.70
C LEU A 165 -0.38 11.29 -9.93
N ALA A 166 -1.46 12.04 -9.76
CA ALA A 166 -2.30 12.50 -10.88
C ALA A 166 -1.53 13.34 -11.92
N LEU A 167 -0.43 13.96 -11.52
CA LEU A 167 0.43 14.74 -12.46
C LEU A 167 1.17 13.85 -13.45
N VAL A 168 1.51 12.63 -13.05
CA VAL A 168 2.37 11.70 -13.81
C VAL A 168 1.66 10.40 -14.22
N SER A 169 0.46 10.16 -13.71
CA SER A 169 -0.28 8.92 -13.95
C SER A 169 -1.35 9.06 -15.03
N VAL A 170 -1.73 7.93 -15.60
CA VAL A 170 -2.89 7.84 -16.51
C VAL A 170 -4.16 8.17 -15.71
N PRO A 171 -5.04 9.04 -16.19
CA PRO A 171 -6.31 9.32 -15.55
C PRO A 171 -7.10 8.05 -15.25
N GLY A 172 -7.68 7.94 -14.04
CA GLY A 172 -8.46 6.78 -13.62
C GLY A 172 -7.64 5.53 -13.28
N SER A 173 -6.28 5.62 -13.22
CA SER A 173 -5.43 4.47 -12.90
C SER A 173 -4.90 4.47 -11.47
N ILE A 174 -5.25 5.48 -10.68
CA ILE A 174 -4.82 5.57 -9.29
C ILE A 174 -5.90 4.95 -8.42
N HIS A 175 -5.53 3.92 -7.68
CA HIS A 175 -6.41 3.22 -6.73
C HIS A 175 -5.70 3.06 -5.41
N TYR A 176 -6.44 3.07 -4.32
CA TYR A 176 -5.90 2.73 -3.00
C TYR A 176 -6.92 1.98 -2.15
N ILE A 177 -6.43 1.24 -1.18
CA ILE A 177 -7.23 0.58 -0.15
C ILE A 177 -6.49 0.65 1.18
N VAL A 178 -7.23 0.89 2.25
CA VAL A 178 -6.73 0.82 3.63
C VAL A 178 -7.34 -0.41 4.28
N LEU A 179 -6.51 -1.22 4.91
CA LEU A 179 -6.86 -2.47 5.57
C LEU A 179 -6.53 -2.33 7.06
N PRO A 180 -7.49 -1.91 7.90
CA PRO A 180 -7.28 -1.75 9.34
C PRO A 180 -6.98 -3.08 10.04
N GLY A 181 -6.24 -3.02 11.16
CA GLY A 181 -5.95 -4.17 12.00
C GLY A 181 -4.89 -5.13 11.44
N LEU A 182 -4.34 -4.87 10.25
CA LEU A 182 -3.35 -5.74 9.62
C LEU A 182 -1.94 -5.14 9.71
N ARG A 183 -0.96 -6.03 9.91
CA ARG A 183 0.45 -5.70 9.77
C ARG A 183 0.98 -6.16 8.41
N ARG A 184 1.89 -5.40 7.84
CA ARG A 184 2.51 -5.74 6.55
C ARG A 184 3.24 -7.09 6.60
N ASP A 185 3.96 -7.36 7.67
CA ASP A 185 4.72 -8.59 7.81
C ASP A 185 3.80 -9.81 7.95
N GLU A 186 2.64 -9.68 8.62
CA GLU A 186 1.61 -10.74 8.65
C GLU A 186 1.07 -11.04 7.26
N LEU A 187 0.83 -9.99 6.46
CA LEU A 187 0.39 -10.12 5.09
C LEU A 187 1.46 -10.82 4.22
N MET A 188 2.73 -10.53 4.46
CA MET A 188 3.85 -11.15 3.76
C MET A 188 4.07 -12.60 4.17
N GLU A 189 3.87 -12.95 5.43
CA GLU A 189 4.03 -14.33 5.92
C GLU A 189 2.83 -15.21 5.59
N ARG A 190 1.64 -14.66 5.61
CA ARG A 190 0.37 -15.37 5.45
C ARG A 190 -0.61 -14.61 4.53
N PRO A 191 -0.35 -14.56 3.22
CA PRO A 191 -1.21 -13.84 2.28
C PRO A 191 -2.66 -14.36 2.24
N GLN A 192 -2.90 -15.59 2.77
CA GLN A 192 -4.23 -16.20 2.86
C GLN A 192 -5.11 -15.59 3.97
N VAL A 193 -4.53 -14.85 4.91
CA VAL A 193 -5.27 -14.22 6.04
C VAL A 193 -6.25 -13.14 5.55
N LEU A 194 -6.04 -12.60 4.36
CA LEU A 194 -6.98 -11.65 3.79
C LEU A 194 -8.27 -12.35 3.35
N PRO A 195 -9.45 -11.87 3.81
CA PRO A 195 -10.72 -12.47 3.42
C PRO A 195 -10.86 -12.47 1.90
N GLY A 196 -11.21 -13.64 1.36
CA GLY A 196 -11.31 -13.91 -0.09
C GLY A 196 -12.61 -13.43 -0.74
N THR A 197 -13.32 -12.49 -0.13
CA THR A 197 -14.64 -12.04 -0.57
C THR A 197 -14.55 -10.68 -1.25
N GLY A 198 -14.80 -10.67 -2.56
CA GLY A 198 -14.90 -9.46 -3.37
C GLY A 198 -14.87 -9.80 -4.85
N PRO A 199 -15.47 -8.96 -5.73
CA PRO A 199 -15.40 -9.17 -7.17
C PRO A 199 -13.93 -9.18 -7.64
N ALA A 200 -13.62 -9.95 -8.65
CA ALA A 200 -12.26 -10.15 -9.18
C ALA A 200 -11.54 -8.83 -9.51
N ALA A 201 -12.27 -7.77 -9.86
CA ALA A 201 -11.74 -6.43 -10.10
C ALA A 201 -11.17 -5.75 -8.85
N ALA A 202 -11.65 -6.08 -7.66
CA ALA A 202 -11.15 -5.56 -6.38
C ALA A 202 -9.94 -6.34 -5.85
N ALA A 203 -9.55 -7.44 -6.51
CA ALA A 203 -8.46 -8.31 -6.07
C ALA A 203 -7.05 -7.79 -6.43
N TRP A 204 -6.91 -6.66 -7.10
CA TRP A 204 -5.64 -6.07 -7.51
C TRP A 204 -4.67 -5.80 -6.34
N TRP A 205 -5.21 -5.57 -5.15
CA TRP A 205 -4.47 -5.24 -3.94
C TRP A 205 -4.06 -6.45 -3.09
N ARG A 206 -4.66 -7.63 -3.35
CA ARG A 206 -4.50 -8.81 -2.52
C ARG A 206 -3.34 -9.68 -2.99
N PRO A 207 -2.22 -9.77 -2.26
CA PRO A 207 -1.20 -10.76 -2.55
C PRO A 207 -1.74 -12.17 -2.24
N VAL A 208 -1.41 -13.13 -3.09
CA VAL A 208 -1.84 -14.54 -2.97
C VAL A 208 -0.65 -15.49 -2.91
N ALA A 209 0.52 -15.07 -3.35
CA ALA A 209 1.77 -15.83 -3.26
C ALA A 209 2.98 -14.90 -3.21
N ILE A 210 4.03 -15.37 -2.57
CA ILE A 210 5.30 -14.66 -2.38
C ILE A 210 6.44 -15.63 -2.73
N SER A 211 7.40 -15.18 -3.55
CA SER A 211 8.52 -15.99 -4.04
C SER A 211 9.81 -15.18 -4.15
#